data_957fb44743f5b29a5eb3cb0e51d1532e
#
_entry.id   957fb44743f5b29a5eb3cb0e51d1532e
#
_cell.length_a   1.000
_cell.length_b   1.000
_cell.length_c   1.000
_cell.angle_alpha   90.00
_cell.angle_beta   90.00
_cell.angle_gamma   90.00
#
_symmetry.space_group_name_H-M   'P 1'
#
loop_
_entity.id
_entity.type
_entity.pdbx_description
1 polymer ?
#
loop_
_entity_poly.entity_id
_entity_poly.type
_entity_poly.pdbx_seq_one_letter_code
_entity_poly.pdbx_strand_id
1 'polypeptide(L)'
;MAVEGDVELSADAEMERNAAHESASHESPATAYSHAGDFESVHTLSLPEVLTLTVDQALSALAHLKKVWDKLQILHDLGLGYLTLGEATPALSGGEAQRLKLASEMRRSQDDTLFIFDEPTIGLHPLDVETLIGVLQKIIEHGATVVVIEHDLDMIANADYVIDMGPGGGETGGRIVAEGTPAQVAANQMSLTGRYLARELEG
;
A
#
# COMPACT_ATOMS: atom_id res chain seq x y z
N MET A 1 1.65 -20.92 22.07
CA MET A 1 0.82 -21.90 21.36
C MET A 1 1.48 -22.07 20.01
N ALA A 2 2.23 -23.15 19.84
CA ALA A 2 2.97 -23.44 18.61
C ALA A 2 1.96 -23.74 17.49
N VAL A 3 2.00 -23.01 16.40
CA VAL A 3 1.30 -23.36 15.17
C VAL A 3 2.28 -24.24 14.40
N GLU A 4 2.18 -25.55 14.57
CA GLU A 4 2.77 -26.52 13.65
C GLU A 4 1.97 -26.45 12.36
N GLY A 5 2.49 -25.74 11.38
CA GLY A 5 1.98 -25.72 10.03
C GLY A 5 3.15 -25.61 9.09
N ASP A 6 3.61 -26.75 8.59
CA ASP A 6 4.53 -26.79 7.48
C ASP A 6 3.81 -26.27 6.23
N VAL A 7 4.42 -25.36 5.51
CA VAL A 7 3.89 -24.76 4.28
C VAL A 7 4.61 -25.38 3.10
N GLU A 8 3.86 -26.07 2.23
CA GLU A 8 4.39 -26.76 1.05
C GLU A 8 4.60 -25.81 -0.14
N LEU A 9 5.79 -25.79 -0.72
CA LEU A 9 6.16 -25.01 -1.89
C LEU A 9 6.48 -25.88 -3.12
N SER A 10 6.38 -25.28 -4.30
CA SER A 10 6.74 -25.92 -5.57
C SER A 10 8.26 -25.98 -5.79
N ALA A 11 8.71 -26.94 -6.60
CA ALA A 11 10.12 -27.36 -6.83
C ALA A 11 11.11 -26.24 -7.21
N ASP A 12 10.62 -25.14 -7.75
CA ASP A 12 11.48 -24.09 -8.29
C ASP A 12 12.27 -23.30 -7.23
N ALA A 13 11.84 -23.34 -5.96
CA ALA A 13 12.51 -22.65 -4.88
C ALA A 13 13.77 -23.33 -4.33
N GLU A 14 13.96 -24.63 -4.62
CA GLU A 14 15.14 -25.40 -4.15
C GLU A 14 16.34 -25.30 -5.09
N MET A 15 16.11 -25.11 -6.38
CA MET A 15 17.20 -24.98 -7.35
C MET A 15 18.03 -23.71 -7.13
N GLU A 16 17.41 -22.64 -6.64
CA GLU A 16 18.11 -21.40 -6.30
C GLU A 16 18.95 -21.49 -5.02
N ARG A 17 18.55 -22.32 -4.04
CA ARG A 17 19.33 -22.50 -2.79
C ARG A 17 20.69 -23.18 -3.00
N ASN A 18 20.77 -24.12 -3.95
CA ASN A 18 22.02 -24.82 -4.24
C ASN A 18 22.99 -24.01 -5.10
N ALA A 19 22.50 -23.02 -5.86
CA ALA A 19 23.36 -22.12 -6.66
C ALA A 19 23.99 -20.99 -5.83
N ALA A 20 23.37 -20.61 -4.70
CA ALA A 20 23.85 -19.52 -3.84
C ALA A 20 25.06 -19.89 -2.96
N HIS A 21 25.42 -21.18 -2.87
CA HIS A 21 26.55 -21.65 -2.05
C HIS A 21 27.91 -21.65 -2.79
N GLU A 22 27.92 -21.43 -4.10
CA GLU A 22 29.16 -21.55 -4.91
C GLU A 22 29.68 -20.27 -5.57
N SER A 23 29.02 -19.12 -5.47
CA SER A 23 29.60 -17.88 -6.01
C SER A 23 29.15 -16.62 -5.26
N ALA A 24 30.06 -16.13 -4.41
CA ALA A 24 29.95 -14.79 -3.82
C ALA A 24 30.23 -13.72 -4.89
N SER A 25 29.21 -13.28 -5.61
CA SER A 25 29.25 -12.03 -6.37
C SER A 25 27.82 -11.45 -6.45
N HIS A 26 27.73 -10.19 -6.02
CA HIS A 26 26.50 -9.41 -5.97
C HIS A 26 25.77 -9.38 -7.31
N GLU A 27 24.63 -10.06 -7.40
CA GLU A 27 23.60 -9.75 -8.40
C GLU A 27 22.21 -9.87 -7.77
N SER A 28 21.36 -8.90 -8.11
CA SER A 28 20.01 -8.70 -7.61
C SER A 28 19.07 -9.86 -8.03
N PRO A 29 18.20 -10.42 -7.17
CA PRO A 29 17.37 -11.58 -7.49
C PRO A 29 16.06 -11.21 -8.20
N ALA A 30 16.11 -10.46 -9.31
CA ALA A 30 14.91 -9.98 -10.01
C ALA A 30 14.56 -10.72 -11.30
N THR A 31 15.11 -11.91 -11.58
CA THR A 31 14.84 -12.60 -12.87
C THR A 31 14.87 -14.12 -12.76
N ALA A 32 13.87 -14.74 -12.14
CA ALA A 32 13.74 -16.21 -12.22
C ALA A 32 12.32 -16.76 -12.04
N TYR A 33 11.26 -16.08 -12.49
CA TYR A 33 9.92 -16.69 -12.51
C TYR A 33 9.33 -16.77 -13.92
N SER A 34 10.06 -17.41 -14.85
CA SER A 34 9.49 -17.84 -16.12
C SER A 34 9.95 -19.26 -16.41
N HIS A 35 9.15 -20.25 -16.01
CA HIS A 35 8.91 -21.46 -16.80
C HIS A 35 7.89 -22.34 -16.07
N ALA A 36 6.73 -22.51 -16.70
CA ALA A 36 5.76 -23.53 -16.35
C ALA A 36 6.32 -24.88 -16.87
N GLY A 37 6.62 -25.80 -15.96
CA GLY A 37 7.06 -27.14 -16.32
C GLY A 37 7.46 -27.97 -15.10
N ASP A 38 6.69 -29.02 -14.85
CA ASP A 38 6.95 -30.16 -13.96
C ASP A 38 6.77 -29.96 -12.46
N PHE A 39 5.54 -30.21 -12.02
CA PHE A 39 5.16 -30.40 -10.62
C PHE A 39 5.66 -31.75 -10.13
N GLU A 40 6.85 -31.83 -9.53
CA GLU A 40 7.30 -33.03 -8.80
C GLU A 40 8.32 -32.74 -7.70
N SER A 41 8.04 -31.80 -6.80
CA SER A 41 8.55 -31.84 -5.42
C SER A 41 7.82 -30.80 -4.59
N VAL A 42 7.17 -31.27 -3.57
CA VAL A 42 6.52 -30.43 -2.56
C VAL A 42 7.62 -29.91 -1.63
N HIS A 43 7.89 -28.62 -1.64
CA HIS A 43 8.88 -28.00 -0.76
C HIS A 43 8.19 -27.38 0.44
N THR A 44 8.71 -27.67 1.62
CA THR A 44 8.21 -27.20 2.90
C THR A 44 9.01 -25.96 3.31
N LEU A 45 8.35 -24.80 3.47
CA LEU A 45 8.96 -23.61 4.06
C LEU A 45 8.82 -23.66 5.59
N SER A 46 9.94 -23.50 6.28
CA SER A 46 9.91 -23.23 7.71
C SER A 46 9.40 -21.81 8.00
N LEU A 47 8.90 -21.57 9.21
CA LEU A 47 8.43 -20.23 9.61
C LEU A 47 9.52 -19.14 9.46
N PRO A 48 10.80 -19.36 9.82
CA PRO A 48 11.84 -18.35 9.55
C PRO A 48 11.98 -18.02 8.07
N GLU A 49 11.90 -18.98 7.17
CA GLU A 49 11.98 -18.75 5.72
C GLU A 49 10.78 -17.94 5.23
N VAL A 50 9.56 -18.25 5.69
CA VAL A 50 8.36 -17.47 5.38
C VAL A 50 8.54 -16.01 5.80
N LEU A 51 9.12 -15.74 6.97
CA LEU A 51 9.32 -14.38 7.47
C LEU A 51 10.36 -13.59 6.66
N THR A 52 11.20 -14.23 5.86
CA THR A 52 12.14 -13.53 4.94
C THR A 52 11.52 -13.16 3.60
N LEU A 53 10.35 -13.69 3.27
CA LEU A 53 9.65 -13.35 2.03
C LEU A 53 9.12 -11.92 2.09
N THR A 54 9.13 -11.23 0.96
CA THR A 54 8.34 -10.01 0.79
C THR A 54 6.85 -10.38 0.69
N VAL A 55 5.96 -9.41 0.89
CA VAL A 55 4.51 -9.60 0.69
C VAL A 55 4.22 -10.14 -0.71
N ASP A 56 4.90 -9.62 -1.75
CA ASP A 56 4.71 -10.06 -3.14
C ASP A 56 5.19 -11.48 -3.38
N GLN A 57 6.34 -11.85 -2.81
CA GLN A 57 6.84 -13.22 -2.86
C GLN A 57 5.90 -14.19 -2.12
N ALA A 58 5.40 -13.76 -0.95
CA ALA A 58 4.49 -14.56 -0.16
C ALA A 58 3.11 -14.74 -0.84
N LEU A 59 2.61 -13.75 -1.58
CA LEU A 59 1.40 -13.90 -2.40
C LEU A 59 1.51 -15.05 -3.40
N SER A 60 2.67 -15.20 -4.03
CA SER A 60 2.94 -16.28 -4.97
C SER A 60 3.14 -17.62 -4.26
N ALA A 61 3.98 -17.64 -3.22
CA ALA A 61 4.35 -18.85 -2.49
C ALA A 61 3.18 -19.46 -1.70
N LEU A 62 2.29 -18.62 -1.15
CA LEU A 62 1.20 -19.01 -0.26
C LEU A 62 -0.18 -18.93 -0.92
N ALA A 63 -0.25 -18.92 -2.26
CA ALA A 63 -1.49 -18.77 -3.04
C ALA A 63 -2.57 -19.80 -2.68
N HIS A 64 -2.16 -21.00 -2.26
CA HIS A 64 -3.05 -22.08 -1.84
C HIS A 64 -3.71 -21.83 -0.46
N LEU A 65 -3.16 -20.92 0.36
CA LEU A 65 -3.67 -20.56 1.68
C LEU A 65 -4.59 -19.33 1.59
N LYS A 66 -5.82 -19.52 1.09
CA LYS A 66 -6.73 -18.41 0.78
C LYS A 66 -6.82 -17.35 1.89
N LYS A 67 -6.94 -17.73 3.17
CA LYS A 67 -7.06 -16.78 4.29
C LYS A 67 -5.79 -15.94 4.51
N VAL A 68 -4.63 -16.47 4.16
CA VAL A 68 -3.34 -15.76 4.22
C VAL A 68 -3.24 -14.86 2.99
N TRP A 69 -3.53 -15.42 1.82
CA TRP A 69 -3.52 -14.70 0.55
C TRP A 69 -4.40 -13.46 0.58
N ASP A 70 -5.65 -13.56 1.06
CA ASP A 70 -6.57 -12.43 1.18
C ASP A 70 -6.00 -11.27 2.04
N LYS A 71 -5.18 -11.59 3.06
CA LYS A 71 -4.50 -10.59 3.89
C LYS A 71 -3.30 -9.97 3.21
N LEU A 72 -2.50 -10.78 2.53
CA LEU A 72 -1.33 -10.33 1.79
C LEU A 72 -1.73 -9.44 0.61
N GLN A 73 -2.86 -9.76 -0.05
CA GLN A 73 -3.39 -8.94 -1.14
C GLN A 73 -3.75 -7.52 -0.65
N ILE A 74 -4.34 -7.39 0.54
CA ILE A 74 -4.61 -6.07 1.13
C ILE A 74 -3.31 -5.27 1.32
N LEU A 75 -2.24 -5.91 1.79
CA LEU A 75 -0.94 -5.25 1.96
C LEU A 75 -0.34 -4.84 0.61
N HIS A 76 -0.42 -5.71 -0.40
CA HIS A 76 -0.01 -5.41 -1.76
C HIS A 76 -0.77 -4.20 -2.33
N ASP A 77 -2.11 -4.21 -2.23
CA ASP A 77 -3.00 -3.14 -2.71
C ASP A 77 -2.73 -1.79 -2.01
N LEU A 78 -2.15 -1.82 -0.82
CA LEU A 78 -1.70 -0.63 -0.08
C LEU A 78 -0.27 -0.20 -0.43
N GLY A 79 0.35 -0.75 -1.48
CA GLY A 79 1.72 -0.43 -1.87
C GLY A 79 2.78 -0.92 -0.87
N LEU A 80 2.48 -1.98 -0.11
CA LEU A 80 3.40 -2.59 0.87
C LEU A 80 4.00 -3.91 0.37
N GLY A 81 3.91 -4.18 -0.93
CA GLY A 81 4.34 -5.44 -1.56
C GLY A 81 5.82 -5.76 -1.34
N TYR A 82 6.66 -4.73 -1.22
CA TYR A 82 8.11 -4.86 -1.01
C TYR A 82 8.53 -5.16 0.43
N LEU A 83 7.64 -4.95 1.43
CA LEU A 83 7.96 -5.21 2.83
C LEU A 83 8.13 -6.71 3.10
N THR A 84 9.13 -7.07 3.90
CA THR A 84 9.30 -8.45 4.36
C THR A 84 8.30 -8.77 5.46
N LEU A 85 7.79 -10.01 5.49
CA LEU A 85 6.82 -10.44 6.51
C LEU A 85 7.38 -10.38 7.93
N GLY A 86 8.70 -10.47 8.08
CA GLY A 86 9.41 -10.36 9.35
C GLY A 86 9.88 -8.95 9.69
N GLU A 87 9.48 -7.91 8.92
CA GLU A 87 9.92 -6.54 9.15
C GLU A 87 9.50 -6.06 10.54
N ALA A 88 10.45 -5.42 11.23
CA ALA A 88 10.17 -4.88 12.55
C ALA A 88 9.42 -3.54 12.42
N THR A 89 8.27 -3.40 13.10
CA THR A 89 7.44 -2.18 13.06
C THR A 89 8.21 -0.86 13.26
N PRO A 90 9.24 -0.77 14.14
CA PRO A 90 10.03 0.46 14.29
C PRO A 90 10.88 0.84 13.06
N ALA A 91 11.06 -0.07 12.11
CA ALA A 91 11.81 0.20 10.88
C ALA A 91 10.93 0.84 9.79
N LEU A 92 9.61 0.83 9.96
CA LEU A 92 8.66 1.38 8.98
C LEU A 92 8.66 2.91 8.98
N SER A 93 8.52 3.50 7.80
CA SER A 93 8.23 4.93 7.66
C SER A 93 6.83 5.28 8.22
N GLY A 94 6.57 6.57 8.44
CA GLY A 94 5.26 7.03 8.93
C GLY A 94 4.10 6.58 8.00
N GLY A 95 4.26 6.76 6.69
CA GLY A 95 3.26 6.34 5.71
C GLY A 95 3.07 4.81 5.66
N GLU A 96 4.16 4.03 5.72
CA GLU A 96 4.07 2.56 5.79
C GLU A 96 3.33 2.08 7.04
N ALA A 97 3.63 2.67 8.20
CA ALA A 97 2.94 2.35 9.45
C ALA A 97 1.45 2.69 9.40
N GLN A 98 1.07 3.82 8.78
CA GLN A 98 -0.34 4.19 8.58
C GLN A 98 -1.05 3.20 7.67
N ARG A 99 -0.46 2.85 6.51
CA ARG A 99 -1.02 1.87 5.58
C ARG A 99 -1.14 0.47 6.19
N LEU A 100 -0.13 0.04 6.98
CA LEU A 100 -0.20 -1.23 7.71
C LEU A 100 -1.34 -1.24 8.75
N LYS A 101 -1.54 -0.13 9.47
CA LYS A 101 -2.66 0.03 10.39
C LYS A 101 -3.99 -0.03 9.63
N LEU A 102 -4.10 0.63 8.49
CA LEU A 102 -5.27 0.58 7.62
C LEU A 102 -5.59 -0.86 7.20
N ALA A 103 -4.59 -1.64 6.77
CA ALA A 103 -4.76 -3.05 6.42
C ALA A 103 -5.38 -3.87 7.57
N SER A 104 -5.03 -3.55 8.81
CA SER A 104 -5.57 -4.24 9.99
C SER A 104 -7.04 -3.91 10.26
N GLU A 105 -7.48 -2.71 9.90
CA GLU A 105 -8.85 -2.23 10.13
C GLU A 105 -9.82 -2.60 9.01
N MET A 106 -9.37 -2.79 7.78
CA MET A 106 -10.20 -3.08 6.60
C MET A 106 -11.14 -4.30 6.74
N ARG A 107 -10.92 -5.16 7.71
CA ARG A 107 -11.72 -6.37 7.93
C ARG A 107 -12.85 -6.22 8.96
N ARG A 108 -12.95 -5.05 9.58
CA ARG A 108 -13.99 -4.73 10.56
C ARG A 108 -15.13 -4.01 9.88
N SER A 109 -16.32 -3.98 10.51
CA SER A 109 -17.37 -3.05 10.09
C SER A 109 -16.83 -1.63 10.18
N GLN A 110 -17.05 -0.86 9.13
CA GLN A 110 -16.57 0.51 9.02
C GLN A 110 -17.66 1.54 9.39
N ASP A 111 -18.87 1.06 9.71
CA ASP A 111 -19.99 1.91 10.07
C ASP A 111 -19.61 2.86 11.23
N ASP A 112 -19.89 4.15 11.07
CA ASP A 112 -19.57 5.21 12.03
C ASP A 112 -18.07 5.37 12.37
N THR A 113 -17.17 4.85 11.52
CA THR A 113 -15.73 4.99 11.70
C THR A 113 -15.21 6.22 10.96
N LEU A 114 -14.37 7.03 11.63
CA LEU A 114 -13.61 8.13 11.04
C LEU A 114 -12.14 7.74 10.93
N PHE A 115 -11.62 7.71 9.71
CA PHE A 115 -10.19 7.58 9.44
C PHE A 115 -9.59 8.95 9.14
N ILE A 116 -8.44 9.24 9.73
CA ILE A 116 -7.66 10.44 9.45
C ILE A 116 -6.26 10.00 9.04
N PHE A 117 -5.84 10.39 7.83
CA PHE A 117 -4.52 10.11 7.29
C PHE A 117 -3.75 11.43 7.10
N ASP A 118 -2.48 11.40 7.45
CA ASP A 118 -1.55 12.50 7.28
C ASP A 118 -0.49 12.10 6.26
N GLU A 119 -0.55 12.69 5.07
CA GLU A 119 0.32 12.45 3.92
C GLU A 119 0.54 10.95 3.59
N PRO A 120 -0.53 10.16 3.38
CA PRO A 120 -0.41 8.72 3.17
C PRO A 120 0.25 8.35 1.83
N THR A 121 0.37 9.29 0.89
CA THR A 121 1.04 9.09 -0.41
C THR A 121 2.56 9.20 -0.33
N ILE A 122 3.13 9.67 0.80
CA ILE A 122 4.58 9.80 0.94
C ILE A 122 5.30 8.48 0.61
N GLY A 123 6.25 8.58 -0.34
CA GLY A 123 7.08 7.45 -0.76
C GLY A 123 6.39 6.45 -1.69
N LEU A 124 5.17 6.72 -2.12
CA LEU A 124 4.49 5.92 -3.13
C LEU A 124 4.90 6.32 -4.56
N HIS A 125 4.91 5.34 -5.45
CA HIS A 125 4.93 5.59 -6.89
C HIS A 125 3.53 6.04 -7.34
N PRO A 126 3.36 6.86 -8.40
CA PRO A 126 2.04 7.29 -8.87
C PRO A 126 1.01 6.17 -9.07
N LEU A 127 1.41 5.02 -9.59
CA LEU A 127 0.53 3.85 -9.72
C LEU A 127 0.03 3.30 -8.36
N ASP A 128 0.86 3.42 -7.33
CA ASP A 128 0.48 2.99 -5.97
C ASP A 128 -0.46 4.00 -5.32
N VAL A 129 -0.36 5.29 -5.68
CA VAL A 129 -1.31 6.34 -5.26
C VAL A 129 -2.72 6.02 -5.78
N GLU A 130 -2.86 5.67 -7.06
CA GLU A 130 -4.14 5.26 -7.66
C GLU A 130 -4.72 4.04 -6.94
N THR A 131 -3.88 3.05 -6.64
CA THR A 131 -4.27 1.87 -5.88
C THR A 131 -4.74 2.23 -4.46
N LEU A 132 -4.03 3.14 -3.77
CA LEU A 132 -4.41 3.63 -2.44
C LEU A 132 -5.77 4.36 -2.48
N ILE A 133 -6.00 5.21 -3.48
CA ILE A 133 -7.29 5.88 -3.70
C ILE A 133 -8.42 4.85 -3.81
N GLY A 134 -8.22 3.79 -4.61
CA GLY A 134 -9.19 2.71 -4.75
C GLY A 134 -9.47 1.96 -3.44
N VAL A 135 -8.47 1.83 -2.57
CA VAL A 135 -8.66 1.25 -1.23
C VAL A 135 -9.46 2.18 -0.33
N LEU A 136 -9.16 3.48 -0.32
CA LEU A 136 -9.90 4.47 0.47
C LEU A 136 -11.37 4.55 0.03
N GLN A 137 -11.65 4.50 -1.27
CA GLN A 137 -13.00 4.45 -1.81
C GLN A 137 -13.77 3.22 -1.29
N LYS A 138 -13.16 2.03 -1.29
CA LYS A 138 -13.79 0.83 -0.74
C LYS A 138 -14.16 0.99 0.74
N ILE A 139 -13.33 1.67 1.53
CA ILE A 139 -13.61 1.92 2.95
C ILE A 139 -14.81 2.85 3.11
N ILE A 140 -14.91 3.88 2.27
CA ILE A 140 -16.04 4.82 2.24
C ILE A 140 -17.33 4.08 1.83
N GLU A 141 -17.27 3.21 0.82
CA GLU A 141 -18.40 2.37 0.40
C GLU A 141 -18.91 1.45 1.53
N HIS A 142 -18.03 1.08 2.47
CA HIS A 142 -18.40 0.30 3.66
C HIS A 142 -18.84 1.15 4.85
N GLY A 143 -19.15 2.43 4.63
CA GLY A 143 -19.79 3.31 5.61
C GLY A 143 -18.82 4.19 6.44
N ALA A 144 -17.52 4.15 6.19
CA ALA A 144 -16.57 5.01 6.87
C ALA A 144 -16.57 6.45 6.31
N THR A 145 -16.13 7.38 7.17
CA THR A 145 -15.70 8.71 6.75
C THR A 145 -14.18 8.76 6.71
N VAL A 146 -13.62 9.30 5.64
CA VAL A 146 -12.16 9.42 5.46
C VAL A 146 -11.78 10.89 5.34
N VAL A 147 -10.82 11.34 6.14
CA VAL A 147 -10.17 12.65 6.05
C VAL A 147 -8.71 12.43 5.73
N VAL A 148 -8.23 13.05 4.66
CA VAL A 148 -6.83 12.94 4.22
C VAL A 148 -6.21 14.34 4.21
N ILE A 149 -5.08 14.49 4.86
CA ILE A 149 -4.24 15.69 4.76
C ILE A 149 -3.22 15.39 3.68
N GLU A 150 -3.30 16.06 2.54
CA GLU A 150 -2.52 15.76 1.35
C GLU A 150 -2.19 16.97 0.49
N HIS A 151 -1.18 16.80 -0.35
CA HIS A 151 -0.78 17.75 -1.39
C HIS A 151 -0.64 17.08 -2.77
N ASP A 152 -0.84 15.78 -2.84
CA ASP A 152 -0.89 15.01 -4.09
C ASP A 152 -2.18 15.36 -4.87
N LEU A 153 -2.02 15.72 -6.15
CA LEU A 153 -3.14 16.22 -6.96
C LEU A 153 -4.10 15.10 -7.36
N ASP A 154 -3.62 13.88 -7.58
CA ASP A 154 -4.47 12.74 -7.90
C ASP A 154 -5.39 12.42 -6.72
N MET A 155 -4.82 12.43 -5.49
CA MET A 155 -5.60 12.24 -4.27
C MET A 155 -6.64 13.35 -4.09
N ILE A 156 -6.27 14.62 -4.29
CA ILE A 156 -7.16 15.77 -4.14
C ILE A 156 -8.27 15.75 -5.21
N ALA A 157 -7.94 15.40 -6.45
CA ALA A 157 -8.89 15.32 -7.57
C ALA A 157 -9.97 14.24 -7.36
N ASN A 158 -9.64 13.18 -6.62
CA ASN A 158 -10.54 12.08 -6.31
C ASN A 158 -11.34 12.26 -5.00
N ALA A 159 -11.19 13.39 -4.29
CA ALA A 159 -11.94 13.66 -3.07
C ALA A 159 -13.39 14.10 -3.38
N ASP A 160 -14.34 13.75 -2.50
CA ASP A 160 -15.72 14.27 -2.57
C ASP A 160 -15.77 15.74 -2.18
N TYR A 161 -14.92 16.16 -1.24
CA TYR A 161 -14.87 17.51 -0.71
C TYR A 161 -13.44 17.90 -0.32
N VAL A 162 -13.02 19.09 -0.70
CA VAL A 162 -11.70 19.64 -0.44
C VAL A 162 -11.81 20.85 0.47
N ILE A 163 -10.92 20.96 1.45
CA ILE A 163 -10.73 22.14 2.30
C ILE A 163 -9.30 22.62 2.06
N ASP A 164 -9.13 23.68 1.28
CA ASP A 164 -7.82 24.26 0.98
C ASP A 164 -7.44 25.30 2.05
N MET A 165 -6.31 25.04 2.71
CA MET A 165 -5.80 25.84 3.82
C MET A 165 -4.61 26.69 3.37
N GLY A 166 -4.65 28.00 3.64
CA GLY A 166 -3.56 28.91 3.26
C GLY A 166 -3.81 30.35 3.72
N PRO A 167 -3.20 31.35 3.03
CA PRO A 167 -1.88 31.27 2.43
C PRO A 167 -0.78 31.17 3.49
N GLY A 168 0.29 30.42 3.19
CA GLY A 168 1.42 30.28 4.09
C GLY A 168 1.13 29.44 5.34
N GLY A 169 2.10 29.36 6.24
CA GLY A 169 2.05 28.59 7.48
C GLY A 169 2.29 29.45 8.74
N GLY A 170 2.25 28.81 9.91
CA GLY A 170 2.48 29.45 11.20
C GLY A 170 1.34 30.38 11.65
N GLU A 171 1.65 31.39 12.47
CA GLU A 171 0.66 32.26 13.10
C GLU A 171 -0.19 33.09 12.12
N THR A 172 0.29 33.34 10.90
CA THR A 172 -0.41 34.11 9.85
C THR A 172 -1.08 33.24 8.80
N GLY A 173 -0.90 31.92 8.85
CA GLY A 173 -1.49 30.93 7.95
C GLY A 173 -2.70 30.22 8.54
N GLY A 174 -3.05 29.09 7.94
CA GLY A 174 -4.06 28.19 8.50
C GLY A 174 -5.50 28.69 8.39
N ARG A 175 -5.80 29.52 7.36
CA ARG A 175 -7.18 29.94 7.04
C ARG A 175 -7.71 29.12 5.89
N ILE A 176 -9.01 28.86 5.88
CA ILE A 176 -9.68 28.28 4.71
C ILE A 176 -9.69 29.33 3.61
N VAL A 177 -9.04 29.03 2.47
CA VAL A 177 -9.00 29.90 1.28
C VAL A 177 -9.99 29.46 0.22
N ALA A 178 -10.30 28.18 0.17
CA ALA A 178 -11.33 27.59 -0.68
C ALA A 178 -11.87 26.30 -0.04
N GLU A 179 -13.13 25.99 -0.31
CA GLU A 179 -13.73 24.72 0.07
C GLU A 179 -14.82 24.34 -0.93
N GLY A 180 -15.10 23.04 -1.06
CA GLY A 180 -16.08 22.49 -1.96
C GLY A 180 -15.60 21.26 -2.69
N THR A 181 -16.29 20.88 -3.76
CA THR A 181 -15.83 19.81 -4.64
C THR A 181 -14.50 20.19 -5.31
N PRO A 182 -13.69 19.22 -5.78
CA PRO A 182 -12.46 19.51 -6.54
C PRO A 182 -12.68 20.55 -7.65
N ALA A 183 -13.76 20.42 -8.43
CA ALA A 183 -14.10 21.36 -9.49
C ALA A 183 -14.40 22.80 -8.97
N GLN A 184 -15.04 22.92 -7.82
CA GLN A 184 -15.31 24.23 -7.20
C GLN A 184 -14.03 24.88 -6.68
N VAL A 185 -13.13 24.11 -6.08
CA VAL A 185 -11.82 24.58 -5.63
C VAL A 185 -10.94 24.96 -6.84
N ALA A 186 -10.95 24.17 -7.91
CA ALA A 186 -10.26 24.46 -9.16
C ALA A 186 -10.70 25.79 -9.80
N ALA A 187 -11.98 26.13 -9.70
CA ALA A 187 -12.53 27.41 -10.21
C ALA A 187 -12.18 28.60 -9.32
N ASN A 188 -11.68 28.42 -8.10
CA ASN A 188 -11.38 29.51 -7.17
C ASN A 188 -9.99 30.13 -7.44
N GLN A 189 -9.96 31.35 -7.94
CA GLN A 189 -8.72 32.06 -8.29
C GLN A 189 -7.83 32.38 -7.07
N MET A 190 -8.37 32.41 -5.86
CA MET A 190 -7.61 32.65 -4.63
C MET A 190 -6.88 31.40 -4.14
N SER A 191 -7.30 30.19 -4.55
CA SER A 191 -6.68 28.93 -4.22
C SER A 191 -5.45 28.68 -5.08
N LEU A 192 -4.29 28.46 -4.43
CA LEU A 192 -3.10 28.01 -5.12
C LEU A 192 -3.26 26.56 -5.57
N THR A 193 -3.77 25.70 -4.68
CA THR A 193 -4.11 24.30 -4.96
C THR A 193 -5.08 24.23 -6.13
N GLY A 194 -6.12 25.07 -6.15
CA GLY A 194 -7.11 25.13 -7.23
C GLY A 194 -6.52 25.39 -8.61
N ARG A 195 -5.48 26.24 -8.70
CA ARG A 195 -4.79 26.52 -9.97
C ARG A 195 -4.04 25.30 -10.54
N TYR A 196 -3.49 24.44 -9.68
CA TYR A 196 -2.86 23.19 -10.12
C TYR A 196 -3.92 22.14 -10.45
N LEU A 197 -4.94 22.03 -9.59
CA LEU A 197 -6.04 21.09 -9.76
C LEU A 197 -6.83 21.35 -11.05
N ALA A 198 -7.01 22.61 -11.47
CA ALA A 198 -7.64 22.94 -12.74
C ALA A 198 -6.94 22.32 -13.95
N ARG A 199 -5.61 22.25 -13.93
CA ARG A 199 -4.82 21.64 -15.00
C ARG A 199 -4.92 20.11 -14.98
N GLU A 200 -5.01 19.53 -13.79
CA GLU A 200 -5.16 18.08 -13.60
C GLU A 200 -6.52 17.59 -14.10
N LEU A 201 -7.58 18.37 -13.85
CA LEU A 201 -8.95 18.02 -14.28
C LEU A 201 -9.21 18.27 -15.79
N GLU A 202 -8.33 18.98 -16.50
CA GLU A 202 -8.43 19.24 -17.95
C GLU A 202 -7.68 18.20 -18.81
N GLY A 203 -6.81 17.37 -18.22
CA GLY A 203 -5.96 16.35 -18.89
C GLY A 203 -6.61 15.03 -18.98
#